data_c0ab6ba477329bf46a4deb12d98b928c
#
_entry.id   c0ab6ba477329bf46a4deb12d98b928c
#
_cell.length_a   1.000
_cell.length_b   1.000
_cell.length_c   1.000
_cell.angle_alpha   90.00
_cell.angle_beta   90.00
_cell.angle_gamma   90.00
#
_symmetry.space_group_name_H-M   'P 1'
#
loop_
_entity.id
_entity.type
_entity.pdbx_description
1 polymer ?
#
loop_
_entity_poly.entity_id
_entity_poly.type
_entity_poly.pdbx_seq_one_letter_code
_entity_poly.pdbx_strand_id
1 'polypeptide(L)'
;MEGKPARIESDYAKWMLEDPRVNFAISTRGSKPGLDHLGFQVDSTEELIEMKAAAESAEMSTIDEGETSCCYARSEKHWITDPQGIAWEHFHTLGNIPVFNEISRPVDGVACCAPVALSACCQT
;
A
#
# COMPACT_ATOMS: atom_id res chain seq x y z
N MET A 1 8.96 -4.83 -19.07
CA MET A 1 7.83 -5.61 -18.52
C MET A 1 6.91 -5.95 -19.69
N GLU A 2 6.82 -7.19 -20.03
CA GLU A 2 5.93 -7.65 -21.10
C GLU A 2 4.56 -7.95 -20.51
N GLY A 3 3.58 -7.16 -20.88
CA GLY A 3 2.21 -7.36 -20.44
C GLY A 3 1.42 -6.07 -20.41
N LYS A 4 0.12 -6.21 -20.65
CA LYS A 4 -0.79 -5.07 -20.52
C LYS A 4 -1.04 -4.79 -19.03
N PRO A 5 -1.13 -3.51 -18.64
CA PRO A 5 -1.54 -3.18 -17.29
C PRO A 5 -2.91 -3.78 -16.96
N ALA A 6 -3.04 -4.30 -15.74
CA ALA A 6 -4.30 -4.77 -15.20
C ALA A 6 -5.27 -3.61 -14.94
N ARG A 7 -4.73 -2.41 -14.73
CA ARG A 7 -5.50 -1.18 -14.58
C ARG A 7 -4.71 0.02 -15.07
N ILE A 8 -5.38 0.95 -15.75
CA ILE A 8 -4.85 2.26 -16.16
C ILE A 8 -5.87 3.34 -15.79
N GLU A 9 -5.39 4.38 -15.13
CA GLU A 9 -6.09 5.62 -14.86
C GLU A 9 -5.21 6.80 -15.28
N SER A 10 -5.71 8.02 -15.22
CA SER A 10 -4.94 9.21 -15.62
C SER A 10 -3.71 9.47 -14.73
N ASP A 11 -3.71 8.96 -13.52
CA ASP A 11 -2.70 9.19 -12.48
C ASP A 11 -2.11 7.89 -11.90
N TYR A 12 -2.47 6.75 -12.48
CA TYR A 12 -2.12 5.44 -11.91
C TYR A 12 -2.10 4.35 -12.98
N ALA A 13 -1.13 3.47 -12.92
CA ALA A 13 -1.12 2.23 -13.70
C ALA A 13 -0.61 1.08 -12.84
N LYS A 14 -1.23 -0.09 -12.97
CA LYS A 14 -0.92 -1.28 -12.20
C LYS A 14 -0.79 -2.50 -13.09
N TRP A 15 0.25 -3.29 -12.86
CA TRP A 15 0.46 -4.60 -13.45
C TRP A 15 0.37 -5.67 -12.38
N MET A 16 -0.32 -6.74 -12.69
CA MET A 16 -0.40 -7.95 -11.88
C MET A 16 0.24 -9.08 -12.68
N LEU A 17 1.41 -9.51 -12.28
CA LEU A 17 2.13 -10.61 -12.90
C LEU A 17 1.91 -11.88 -12.09
N GLU A 18 1.76 -13.01 -12.79
CA GLU A 18 1.52 -14.30 -12.14
C GLU A 18 2.80 -15.12 -11.93
N ASP A 19 3.79 -14.92 -12.80
CA ASP A 19 5.06 -15.62 -12.70
C ASP A 19 6.24 -14.72 -13.09
N PRO A 20 7.05 -14.26 -12.13
CA PRO A 20 6.80 -14.32 -10.69
C PRO A 20 5.59 -13.48 -10.29
N ARG A 21 4.95 -13.82 -9.17
CA ARG A 21 3.82 -13.02 -8.66
C ARG A 21 4.31 -11.66 -8.19
N VAL A 22 4.01 -10.64 -8.97
CA VAL A 22 4.39 -9.25 -8.69
C VAL A 22 3.20 -8.32 -8.94
N ASN A 23 2.90 -7.51 -7.95
CA ASN A 23 2.01 -6.36 -8.08
C ASN A 23 2.91 -5.13 -8.21
N PHE A 24 2.98 -4.56 -9.40
CA PHE A 24 3.78 -3.37 -9.68
C PHE A 24 2.86 -2.22 -10.05
N ALA A 25 3.04 -1.10 -9.39
CA ALA A 25 2.25 0.10 -9.67
C ALA A 25 3.13 1.33 -9.80
N ILE A 26 2.71 2.24 -10.66
CA ILE A 26 3.27 3.59 -10.78
C ILE A 26 2.14 4.60 -10.58
N SER A 27 2.47 5.72 -9.95
CA SER A 27 1.52 6.78 -9.67
C SER A 27 2.20 8.15 -9.81
N THR A 28 1.45 9.13 -10.26
CA THR A 28 1.88 10.54 -10.28
C THR A 28 1.47 11.30 -9.02
N ARG A 29 0.91 10.62 -8.03
CA ARG A 29 0.40 11.23 -6.79
C ARG A 29 1.44 11.43 -5.71
N GLY A 30 2.63 10.87 -5.86
CA GLY A 30 3.73 11.07 -4.92
C GLY A 30 4.35 12.47 -5.03
N SER A 31 4.88 12.98 -3.94
CA SER A 31 5.55 14.29 -3.90
C SER A 31 6.97 14.24 -4.46
N LYS A 32 7.59 13.08 -4.50
CA LYS A 32 8.94 12.87 -5.02
C LYS A 32 8.99 11.66 -5.95
N PRO A 33 9.71 11.75 -7.08
CA PRO A 33 9.99 10.57 -7.89
C PRO A 33 10.83 9.56 -7.11
N GLY A 34 10.54 8.28 -7.28
CA GLY A 34 11.27 7.19 -6.68
C GLY A 34 10.37 6.12 -6.08
N LEU A 35 10.97 5.28 -5.26
CA LEU A 35 10.26 4.23 -4.55
C LEU A 35 9.40 4.83 -3.43
N ASP A 36 8.10 4.56 -3.45
CA ASP A 36 7.19 4.93 -2.36
C ASP A 36 7.22 3.86 -1.27
N HIS A 37 6.91 2.63 -1.61
CA HIS A 37 6.92 1.52 -0.67
C HIS A 37 7.11 0.17 -1.38
N LEU A 38 7.42 -0.83 -0.60
CA LEU A 38 7.36 -2.25 -0.95
C LEU A 38 6.25 -2.91 -0.15
N GLY A 39 5.95 -4.18 -0.43
CA GLY A 39 4.95 -4.87 0.37
C GLY A 39 4.70 -6.30 -0.01
N PHE A 40 3.88 -6.96 0.81
CA PHE A 40 3.40 -8.30 0.60
C PHE A 40 1.87 -8.31 0.57
N GLN A 41 1.33 -8.91 -0.48
CA GLN A 41 -0.09 -9.24 -0.55
C GLN A 41 -0.30 -10.67 -0.07
N VAL A 42 -1.23 -10.83 0.85
CA VAL A 42 -1.66 -12.14 1.36
C VAL A 42 -3.06 -12.49 0.84
N ASP A 43 -3.41 -13.76 0.94
CA ASP A 43 -4.66 -14.28 0.38
C ASP A 43 -5.82 -14.29 1.39
N SER A 44 -5.54 -14.02 2.67
CA SER A 44 -6.55 -13.99 3.72
C SER A 44 -6.25 -12.99 4.84
N THR A 45 -7.29 -12.63 5.59
CA THR A 45 -7.17 -11.81 6.80
C THR A 45 -6.36 -12.54 7.88
N GLU A 46 -6.48 -13.85 7.98
CA GLU A 46 -5.74 -14.68 8.95
C GLU A 46 -4.23 -14.58 8.71
N GLU A 47 -3.79 -14.71 7.45
CA GLU A 47 -2.38 -14.53 7.10
C GLU A 47 -1.88 -13.12 7.42
N LEU A 48 -2.71 -12.10 7.22
CA LEU A 48 -2.37 -10.72 7.55
C LEU A 48 -2.16 -10.54 9.05
N ILE A 49 -3.00 -11.16 9.87
CA ILE A 49 -2.89 -11.16 11.33
C ILE A 49 -1.60 -11.86 11.78
N GLU A 50 -1.27 -13.00 11.18
CA GLU A 50 -0.03 -13.73 11.46
C GLU A 50 1.21 -12.92 11.12
N MET A 51 1.22 -12.23 9.98
CA MET A 51 2.32 -11.33 9.59
C MET A 51 2.49 -10.18 10.57
N LYS A 52 1.39 -9.59 11.02
CA LYS A 52 1.41 -8.52 12.02
C LYS A 52 1.99 -9.02 13.35
N ALA A 53 1.53 -10.17 13.83
CA ALA A 53 2.02 -10.78 15.05
C ALA A 53 3.53 -11.10 14.97
N ALA A 54 4.01 -11.56 13.83
CA ALA A 54 5.42 -11.82 13.60
C ALA A 54 6.26 -10.52 13.65
N ALA A 55 5.77 -9.43 13.06
CA ALA A 55 6.43 -8.14 13.11
C ALA A 55 6.49 -7.58 14.53
N GLU A 56 5.40 -7.67 15.29
CA GLU A 56 5.32 -7.25 16.69
C GLU A 56 6.26 -8.08 17.59
N SER A 57 6.33 -9.39 17.34
CA SER A 57 7.27 -10.28 18.04
C SER A 57 8.74 -9.95 17.76
N ALA A 58 9.02 -9.39 16.60
CA ALA A 58 10.35 -8.90 16.22
C ALA A 58 10.61 -7.45 16.71
N GLU A 59 9.73 -6.92 17.56
CA GLU A 59 9.80 -5.54 18.08
C GLU A 59 9.80 -4.45 16.99
N MET A 60 9.22 -4.73 15.83
CA MET A 60 9.05 -3.76 14.77
C MET A 60 7.86 -2.84 15.07
N SER A 61 8.02 -1.56 14.80
CA SER A 61 6.89 -0.63 14.84
C SER A 61 5.90 -0.94 13.74
N THR A 62 4.65 -1.16 14.13
CA THR A 62 3.55 -1.38 13.19
C THR A 62 2.58 -0.20 13.22
N ILE A 63 2.07 0.16 12.04
CA ILE A 63 0.98 1.12 11.89
C ILE A 63 -0.19 0.39 11.27
N ASP A 64 -1.27 0.28 12.02
CA ASP A 64 -2.48 -0.42 11.59
C ASP A 64 -3.44 0.58 10.95
N GLU A 65 -3.75 0.37 9.68
CA GLU A 65 -4.76 1.16 8.98
C GLU A 65 -6.12 0.45 8.93
N GLY A 66 -6.16 -0.84 9.28
CA GLY A 66 -7.37 -1.64 9.20
C GLY A 66 -7.89 -1.74 7.76
N GLU A 67 -9.20 -1.70 7.60
CA GLU A 67 -9.84 -1.67 6.27
C GLU A 67 -9.76 -0.26 5.68
N THR A 68 -9.21 -0.15 4.48
CA THR A 68 -9.03 1.12 3.79
C THR A 68 -9.28 0.98 2.29
N SER A 69 -9.70 2.08 1.68
CA SER A 69 -9.92 2.18 0.24
C SER A 69 -8.86 3.07 -0.37
N CYS A 70 -7.96 2.48 -1.14
CA CYS A 70 -6.80 3.14 -1.70
C CYS A 70 -6.38 2.51 -3.01
N CYS A 71 -5.79 3.32 -3.90
CA CYS A 71 -5.19 2.83 -5.15
C CYS A 71 -6.16 2.00 -6.00
N TYR A 72 -7.43 2.41 -6.03
CA TYR A 72 -8.53 1.72 -6.70
C TYR A 72 -8.84 0.33 -6.16
N ALA A 73 -8.46 0.06 -4.92
CA ALA A 73 -8.78 -1.18 -4.23
C ALA A 73 -9.20 -0.94 -2.78
N ARG A 74 -10.07 -1.77 -2.27
CA ARG A 74 -10.40 -1.86 -0.85
C ARG A 74 -9.57 -2.99 -0.26
N SER A 75 -8.88 -2.72 0.83
CA SER A 75 -7.96 -3.66 1.47
C SER A 75 -7.89 -3.46 2.97
N GLU A 76 -7.52 -4.53 3.66
CA GLU A 76 -7.02 -4.46 5.03
C GLU A 76 -5.50 -4.40 4.99
N LYS A 77 -4.89 -3.57 5.82
CA LYS A 77 -3.44 -3.42 5.79
C LYS A 77 -2.84 -2.96 7.10
N HIS A 78 -1.56 -3.25 7.25
CA HIS A 78 -0.69 -2.61 8.23
C HIS A 78 0.68 -2.33 7.59
N TRP A 79 1.42 -1.43 8.20
CA TRP A 79 2.73 -0.99 7.75
C TRP A 79 3.80 -1.31 8.76
N ILE A 80 4.97 -1.65 8.27
CA ILE A 80 6.20 -1.68 9.03
C ILE A 80 7.25 -0.83 8.32
N THR A 81 8.25 -0.37 9.04
CA THR A 81 9.38 0.35 8.48
C THR A 81 10.65 -0.42 8.76
N ASP A 82 11.45 -0.66 7.72
CA ASP A 82 12.71 -1.37 7.86
C ASP A 82 13.82 -0.45 8.43
N PRO A 83 14.99 -1.02 8.80
CA PRO A 83 16.09 -0.22 9.36
C PRO A 83 16.64 0.86 8.43
N GLN A 84 16.36 0.78 7.13
CA GLN A 84 16.77 1.78 6.13
C GLN A 84 15.72 2.87 5.90
N GLY A 85 14.57 2.77 6.58
CA GLY A 85 13.48 3.72 6.46
C GLY A 85 12.52 3.44 5.32
N ILE A 86 12.61 2.27 4.66
CA ILE A 86 11.66 1.87 3.62
C ILE A 86 10.39 1.34 4.29
N ALA A 87 9.26 1.88 3.88
CA ALA A 87 7.97 1.40 4.33
C ALA A 87 7.57 0.11 3.60
N TRP A 88 7.07 -0.84 4.35
CA TRP A 88 6.54 -2.10 3.84
C TRP A 88 5.07 -2.23 4.19
N GLU A 89 4.25 -2.36 3.16
CA GLU A 89 2.82 -2.59 3.26
C GLU A 89 2.55 -4.10 3.31
N HIS A 90 1.86 -4.56 4.33
CA HIS A 90 1.29 -5.90 4.35
C HIS A 90 -0.22 -5.75 4.18
N PHE A 91 -0.79 -6.40 3.18
CA PHE A 91 -2.19 -6.17 2.84
C PHE A 91 -2.91 -7.40 2.27
N HIS A 92 -4.21 -7.39 2.49
CA HIS A 92 -5.17 -8.29 1.87
C HIS A 92 -6.19 -7.48 1.08
N THR A 93 -6.32 -7.74 -0.21
CA THR A 93 -7.27 -7.03 -1.08
C THR A 93 -8.67 -7.62 -0.93
N LEU A 94 -9.63 -6.79 -0.55
CA LEU A 94 -11.04 -7.16 -0.38
C LEU A 94 -11.84 -6.96 -1.66
N GLY A 95 -11.43 -6.04 -2.53
CA GLY A 95 -12.11 -5.76 -3.80
C GLY A 95 -11.53 -4.57 -4.55
N ASN A 96 -11.97 -4.41 -5.79
CA ASN A 96 -11.65 -3.25 -6.62
C ASN A 96 -12.73 -2.19 -6.51
N ILE A 97 -12.33 -0.92 -6.50
CA ILE A 97 -13.24 0.22 -6.45
C ILE A 97 -12.91 1.22 -7.57
N PRO A 98 -13.89 2.05 -8.00
CA PRO A 98 -13.69 2.96 -9.14
C PRO A 98 -12.92 4.24 -8.81
N VAL A 99 -12.56 4.46 -7.54
CA VAL A 99 -11.88 5.68 -7.07
C VAL A 99 -10.51 5.35 -6.49
N PHE A 100 -9.57 6.28 -6.60
CA PHE A 100 -8.25 6.11 -6.04
C PHE A 100 -8.27 6.10 -4.51
N ASN A 101 -9.13 6.90 -3.92
CA ASN A 101 -9.31 7.02 -2.49
C ASN A 101 -10.76 7.34 -2.17
N GLU A 102 -11.41 6.57 -1.32
CA GLU A 102 -12.71 6.95 -0.75
C GLU A 102 -12.50 7.95 0.38
N ILE A 103 -12.53 9.22 0.03
CA ILE A 103 -12.45 10.28 1.02
C ILE A 103 -13.81 10.40 1.69
N SER A 104 -13.96 9.75 2.80
CA SER A 104 -15.03 10.06 3.75
C SER A 104 -14.56 11.00 4.87
N ARG A 105 -13.33 11.51 4.81
CA ARG A 105 -12.80 12.44 5.82
C ARG A 105 -11.87 13.45 5.18
N PRO A 106 -12.06 14.75 5.46
CA PRO A 106 -11.02 15.74 5.29
C PRO A 106 -10.03 15.56 6.44
N VAL A 107 -9.15 14.60 6.32
CA VAL A 107 -8.03 14.44 7.23
C VAL A 107 -6.76 14.43 6.43
N ASP A 108 -5.90 15.32 6.81
CA ASP A 108 -4.53 15.37 6.41
C ASP A 108 -3.88 14.00 6.54
N GLY A 109 -3.67 13.33 5.44
CA GLY A 109 -3.05 12.02 5.44
C GLY A 109 -3.69 11.12 4.40
N VAL A 110 -3.12 11.12 3.25
CA VAL A 110 -3.56 10.28 2.15
C VAL A 110 -3.17 8.85 2.44
N ALA A 111 -4.14 8.00 2.72
CA ALA A 111 -3.98 6.57 2.98
C ALA A 111 -3.39 5.77 1.81
N CYS A 112 -2.87 6.43 0.81
CA CYS A 112 -2.31 5.81 -0.39
C CYS A 112 -0.80 5.99 -0.53
N CYS A 113 -0.20 6.76 0.39
CA CYS A 113 1.25 6.85 0.51
C CYS A 113 1.70 6.08 1.74
N ALA A 114 2.92 5.58 1.70
CA ALA A 114 3.53 4.98 2.88
C ALA A 114 3.49 5.97 4.05
N PRO A 115 3.12 5.53 5.25
CA PRO A 115 3.18 6.38 6.43
C PRO A 115 4.64 6.75 6.69
N VAL A 116 4.92 8.04 6.69
CA VAL A 116 6.23 8.54 7.07
C VAL A 116 6.26 8.78 8.56
N ALA A 117 7.21 8.14 9.20
CA ALA A 117 7.43 8.28 10.63
C ALA A 117 7.91 9.68 11.03
N LEU A 118 7.86 10.69 10.26
CA LEU A 118 8.16 12.12 10.52
C LEU A 118 8.67 12.80 9.23
N SER A 119 7.83 13.04 8.29
CA SER A 119 7.88 14.20 7.39
C SER A 119 7.32 13.92 6.00
N ALA A 120 6.32 14.69 5.65
CA ALA A 120 6.12 15.25 4.31
C ALA A 120 6.09 14.30 3.11
N CYS A 121 5.27 13.26 3.10
CA CYS A 121 4.93 12.61 1.83
C CYS A 121 3.64 13.12 1.19
N CYS A 122 2.81 13.86 1.90
CA CYS A 122 1.56 14.41 1.39
C CYS A 122 1.32 15.84 1.89
N GLN A 123 2.37 16.65 1.90
CA GLN A 123 2.20 18.09 2.05
C GLN A 123 2.21 18.73 0.67
N THR A 124 1.06 18.85 0.15
CA THR A 124 0.53 20.01 -0.62
C THR A 124 -0.95 19.88 -0.69
#